data_2cb85eeb35aa437c314f6d45dea32d03
#
_entry.id   2cb85eeb35aa437c314f6d45dea32d03
#
_cell.length_a   1.000
_cell.length_b   1.000
_cell.length_c   1.000
_cell.angle_alpha   90.00
_cell.angle_beta   90.00
_cell.angle_gamma   90.00
#
_symmetry.space_group_name_H-M   'P 1'
#
loop_
_entity.id
_entity.type
_entity.pdbx_description
1 polymer ?
#
loop_
_entity_poly.entity_id
_entity_poly.type
_entity_poly.pdbx_seq_one_letter_code
_entity_poly.pdbx_strand_id
1 'polypeptide(L)'
;MKNNGSDKFMMTKNHHNSVMISESIDGLNIKTKGVYVDATFGRGGHTQRILDQLGDSCQLIAFDRDLKAVEFAQTNFNDPRLIVIHSSFSKLENELERLDLIGKIDGILMDLGVSSPQLEQAERGFSFNKDGPLDMRMDQTQPLTAAQWLNQSTELEIADCLLYTSPSPRDATLSRMPSSA
;
A
#
# COMPACT_ATOMS: atom_id res chain seq x y z
N MET A 1 31.83 -28.43 -17.80
CA MET A 1 30.92 -28.64 -16.67
C MET A 1 30.33 -27.28 -16.31
N LYS A 2 29.07 -27.04 -16.67
CA LYS A 2 28.34 -25.79 -16.43
C LYS A 2 27.51 -26.01 -15.16
N ASN A 3 27.82 -25.30 -14.08
CA ASN A 3 26.97 -25.25 -12.90
C ASN A 3 26.02 -24.07 -13.07
N ASN A 4 24.76 -24.39 -13.41
CA ASN A 4 23.64 -23.48 -13.31
C ASN A 4 23.20 -23.42 -11.85
N GLY A 5 23.65 -22.41 -11.14
CA GLY A 5 23.11 -22.04 -9.83
C GLY A 5 21.88 -21.19 -10.01
N SER A 6 20.73 -21.80 -10.29
CA SER A 6 19.44 -21.15 -10.13
C SER A 6 19.02 -21.33 -8.68
N ASP A 7 19.42 -20.44 -7.81
CA ASP A 7 18.88 -20.33 -6.47
C ASP A 7 17.40 -19.90 -6.58
N LYS A 8 16.54 -20.91 -6.53
CA LYS A 8 15.11 -20.74 -6.33
C LYS A 8 14.92 -20.08 -4.96
N PHE A 9 14.58 -18.80 -4.98
CA PHE A 9 13.97 -18.11 -3.86
C PHE A 9 12.79 -18.96 -3.35
N MET A 10 12.96 -19.60 -2.19
CA MET A 10 11.90 -20.37 -1.54
C MET A 10 10.82 -19.41 -1.06
N MET A 11 9.82 -19.19 -1.90
CA MET A 11 8.57 -18.54 -1.53
C MET A 11 7.87 -19.37 -0.47
N THR A 12 7.87 -18.90 0.76
CA THR A 12 7.06 -19.48 1.83
C THR A 12 5.57 -19.43 1.47
N LYS A 13 4.89 -20.56 1.69
CA LYS A 13 3.52 -20.90 1.30
C LYS A 13 2.43 -20.07 2.00
N ASN A 14 2.39 -18.74 1.86
CA ASN A 14 1.25 -17.91 2.20
C ASN A 14 1.27 -16.64 1.32
N HIS A 15 1.20 -16.84 -0.01
CA HIS A 15 0.97 -15.72 -0.91
C HIS A 15 -0.52 -15.39 -0.93
N HIS A 16 -0.92 -14.37 -0.20
CA HIS A 16 -2.05 -13.57 -0.63
C HIS A 16 -1.66 -12.96 -1.98
N ASN A 17 -2.31 -13.41 -3.05
CA ASN A 17 -2.19 -12.73 -4.34
C ASN A 17 -2.76 -11.33 -4.19
N SER A 18 -1.95 -10.31 -4.45
CA SER A 18 -2.46 -8.94 -4.54
C SER A 18 -3.61 -8.89 -5.55
N VAL A 19 -4.62 -8.10 -5.23
CA VAL A 19 -5.83 -8.02 -6.06
C VAL A 19 -5.50 -7.36 -7.40
N MET A 20 -6.01 -7.91 -8.51
CA MET A 20 -5.88 -7.34 -9.85
C MET A 20 -4.44 -7.02 -10.27
N ILE A 21 -3.47 -7.87 -9.89
CA ILE A 21 -2.04 -7.63 -10.21
C ILE A 21 -1.83 -7.42 -11.71
N SER A 22 -2.36 -8.32 -12.54
CA SER A 22 -2.13 -8.27 -13.98
C SER A 22 -2.70 -7.00 -14.59
N GLU A 23 -3.92 -6.66 -14.24
CA GLU A 23 -4.64 -5.48 -14.74
C GLU A 23 -3.95 -4.18 -14.28
N SER A 24 -3.46 -4.15 -13.05
CA SER A 24 -2.74 -2.99 -12.50
C SER A 24 -1.40 -2.77 -13.22
N ILE A 25 -0.66 -3.84 -13.47
CA ILE A 25 0.62 -3.77 -14.17
C ILE A 25 0.42 -3.42 -15.65
N ASP A 26 -0.60 -4.00 -16.30
CA ASP A 26 -0.94 -3.66 -17.68
C ASP A 26 -1.37 -2.18 -17.79
N GLY A 27 -2.14 -1.69 -16.82
CA GLY A 27 -2.56 -0.28 -16.74
C GLY A 27 -1.41 0.71 -16.55
N LEU A 28 -0.34 0.31 -15.85
CA LEU A 28 0.88 1.12 -15.72
C LEU A 28 1.62 1.31 -17.04
N ASN A 29 1.41 0.42 -18.02
CA ASN A 29 2.07 0.47 -19.33
C ASN A 29 3.58 0.68 -19.21
N ILE A 30 4.24 -0.21 -18.48
CA ILE A 30 5.65 -0.06 -18.07
C ILE A 30 6.56 0.02 -19.28
N LYS A 31 7.36 1.09 -19.35
CA LYS A 31 8.37 1.34 -20.36
C LYS A 31 9.72 0.78 -19.89
N THR A 32 10.57 0.43 -20.84
CA THR A 32 11.94 -0.06 -20.59
C THR A 32 12.88 0.99 -19.97
N LYS A 33 12.47 2.26 -19.99
CA LYS A 33 13.13 3.38 -19.30
C LYS A 33 12.04 4.22 -18.67
N GLY A 34 11.99 4.27 -17.35
CA GLY A 34 10.94 5.02 -16.67
C GLY A 34 11.11 5.03 -15.17
N VAL A 35 10.39 5.92 -14.52
CA VAL A 35 10.31 6.06 -13.07
C VAL A 35 8.89 5.78 -12.63
N TYR A 36 8.72 4.81 -11.73
CA TYR A 36 7.42 4.37 -11.26
C TYR A 36 7.32 4.52 -9.75
N VAL A 37 6.10 4.62 -9.27
CA VAL A 37 5.79 4.70 -7.85
C VAL A 37 4.79 3.60 -7.49
N ASP A 38 5.11 2.82 -6.46
CA ASP A 38 4.16 2.00 -5.71
C ASP A 38 3.88 2.71 -4.39
N ALA A 39 2.72 3.37 -4.29
CA ALA A 39 2.36 4.19 -3.14
C ALA A 39 1.86 3.39 -1.94
N THR A 40 1.77 2.06 -2.07
CA THR A 40 1.18 1.10 -1.12
C THR A 40 1.95 -0.23 -1.16
N PHE A 41 3.20 -0.23 -0.72
CA PHE A 41 4.11 -1.38 -0.84
C PHE A 41 3.53 -2.67 -0.22
N GLY A 42 2.97 -2.59 1.00
CA GLY A 42 2.39 -3.72 1.73
C GLY A 42 3.37 -4.89 1.93
N ARG A 43 3.23 -5.94 1.12
CA ARG A 43 4.15 -7.09 1.05
C ARG A 43 4.94 -7.18 -0.25
N GLY A 44 4.89 -6.13 -1.05
CA GLY A 44 5.68 -6.00 -2.27
C GLY A 44 5.20 -6.84 -3.45
N GLY A 45 3.95 -7.30 -3.44
CA GLY A 45 3.40 -8.10 -4.54
C GLY A 45 3.37 -7.34 -5.85
N HIS A 46 2.86 -6.10 -5.87
CA HIS A 46 2.89 -5.22 -7.02
C HIS A 46 4.30 -4.74 -7.33
N THR A 47 5.06 -4.30 -6.31
CA THR A 47 6.47 -3.91 -6.44
C THR A 47 7.30 -4.95 -7.17
N GLN A 48 7.20 -6.24 -6.79
CA GLN A 48 7.94 -7.31 -7.46
C GLN A 48 7.55 -7.42 -8.94
N ARG A 49 6.26 -7.35 -9.26
CA ARG A 49 5.79 -7.42 -10.66
C ARG A 49 6.22 -6.24 -11.51
N ILE A 50 6.30 -5.05 -10.90
CA ILE A 50 6.85 -3.87 -11.56
C ILE A 50 8.34 -4.09 -11.83
N LEU A 51 9.13 -4.51 -10.84
CA LEU A 51 10.56 -4.77 -10.97
C LEU A 51 10.88 -5.82 -12.04
N ASP A 52 10.03 -6.88 -12.16
CA ASP A 52 10.17 -7.93 -13.16
C ASP A 52 10.06 -7.40 -14.62
N GLN A 53 9.40 -6.25 -14.82
CA GLN A 53 9.22 -5.62 -16.13
C GLN A 53 10.15 -4.41 -16.38
N LEU A 54 10.74 -3.87 -15.32
CA LEU A 54 11.62 -2.72 -15.43
C LEU A 54 12.98 -3.08 -16.04
N GLY A 55 13.48 -2.23 -16.92
CA GLY A 55 14.87 -2.29 -17.39
C GLY A 55 15.89 -1.80 -16.35
N ASP A 56 17.17 -2.07 -16.57
CA ASP A 56 18.25 -1.76 -15.62
C ASP A 56 18.43 -0.25 -15.33
N SER A 57 17.98 0.61 -16.24
CA SER A 57 18.06 2.07 -16.09
C SER A 57 16.79 2.71 -15.51
N CYS A 58 15.83 1.89 -15.06
CA CYS A 58 14.59 2.35 -14.47
C CYS A 58 14.71 2.54 -12.96
N GLN A 59 13.71 3.20 -12.37
CA GLN A 59 13.62 3.41 -10.94
C GLN A 59 12.21 3.12 -10.45
N LEU A 60 12.09 2.46 -9.29
CA LEU A 60 10.84 2.24 -8.58
C LEU A 60 10.95 2.82 -7.17
N ILE A 61 10.05 3.73 -6.84
CA ILE A 61 9.93 4.30 -5.50
C ILE A 61 8.71 3.68 -4.84
N ALA A 62 8.93 2.92 -3.77
CA ALA A 62 7.86 2.29 -3.00
C ALA A 62 7.63 3.02 -1.68
N PHE A 63 6.38 3.28 -1.36
CA PHE A 63 5.96 3.93 -0.13
C PHE A 63 5.16 2.96 0.72
N ASP A 64 5.38 3.01 2.02
CA ASP A 64 4.41 2.51 2.98
C ASP A 64 4.46 3.34 4.26
N ARG A 65 3.29 3.54 4.86
CA ARG A 65 3.17 4.19 6.17
C ARG A 65 3.33 3.20 7.33
N ASP A 66 3.24 1.89 7.07
CA ASP A 66 3.47 0.85 8.06
C ASP A 66 4.95 0.49 8.13
N LEU A 67 5.59 0.81 9.27
CA LEU A 67 7.01 0.51 9.47
C LEU A 67 7.33 -0.97 9.26
N LYS A 68 6.41 -1.89 9.65
CA LYS A 68 6.59 -3.34 9.43
C LYS A 68 6.64 -3.72 7.94
N ALA A 69 5.95 -2.98 7.08
CA ALA A 69 6.03 -3.17 5.63
C ALA A 69 7.39 -2.70 5.10
N VAL A 70 7.88 -1.58 5.59
CA VAL A 70 9.21 -1.04 5.21
C VAL A 70 10.34 -1.98 5.67
N GLU A 71 10.30 -2.47 6.91
CA GLU A 71 11.25 -3.45 7.43
C GLU A 71 11.23 -4.75 6.62
N PHE A 72 10.03 -5.20 6.23
CA PHE A 72 9.89 -6.36 5.34
C PHE A 72 10.55 -6.10 3.99
N ALA A 73 10.34 -4.92 3.40
CA ALA A 73 10.97 -4.54 2.13
C ALA A 73 12.49 -4.59 2.24
N GLN A 74 13.07 -3.94 3.25
CA GLN A 74 14.51 -3.90 3.49
C GLN A 74 15.14 -5.29 3.67
N THR A 75 14.38 -6.23 4.23
CA THR A 75 14.86 -7.59 4.48
C THR A 75 14.76 -8.49 3.25
N ASN A 76 13.72 -8.31 2.42
CA ASN A 76 13.36 -9.26 1.38
C ASN A 76 13.64 -8.76 -0.06
N PHE A 77 13.87 -7.47 -0.23
CA PHE A 77 14.14 -6.87 -1.54
C PHE A 77 15.56 -6.32 -1.57
N ASN A 78 16.35 -6.83 -2.50
CA ASN A 78 17.72 -6.36 -2.74
C ASN A 78 17.87 -6.02 -4.24
N ASP A 79 17.13 -5.01 -4.69
CA ASP A 79 17.16 -4.54 -6.06
C ASP A 79 17.65 -3.08 -6.10
N PRO A 80 18.74 -2.77 -6.82
CA PRO A 80 19.28 -1.41 -6.84
C PRO A 80 18.35 -0.38 -7.48
N ARG A 81 17.34 -0.81 -8.22
CA ARG A 81 16.32 0.05 -8.83
C ARG A 81 15.22 0.46 -7.86
N LEU A 82 15.12 -0.21 -6.68
CA LEU A 82 14.08 0.01 -5.69
C LEU A 82 14.56 0.96 -4.58
N ILE A 83 13.77 2.00 -4.35
CA ILE A 83 13.91 2.89 -3.19
C ILE A 83 12.64 2.74 -2.34
N VAL A 84 12.79 2.35 -1.07
CA VAL A 84 11.65 2.20 -0.14
C VAL A 84 11.64 3.35 0.86
N ILE A 85 10.51 4.01 0.98
CA ILE A 85 10.31 5.19 1.83
C ILE A 85 9.22 4.92 2.87
N HIS A 86 9.58 5.07 4.16
CA HIS A 86 8.59 5.07 5.24
C HIS A 86 7.86 6.42 5.27
N SER A 87 6.78 6.52 4.54
CA SER A 87 5.96 7.73 4.46
C SER A 87 4.54 7.41 4.00
N SER A 88 3.60 8.29 4.33
CA SER A 88 2.26 8.24 3.75
C SER A 88 2.29 8.77 2.32
N PHE A 89 1.50 8.19 1.43
CA PHE A 89 1.31 8.71 0.07
C PHE A 89 0.75 10.15 0.05
N SER A 90 0.16 10.63 1.14
CA SER A 90 -0.22 12.05 1.27
C SER A 90 0.98 13.01 1.24
N LYS A 91 2.20 12.50 1.46
CA LYS A 91 3.46 13.24 1.36
C LYS A 91 4.26 12.92 0.09
N LEU A 92 3.61 12.27 -0.88
CA LEU A 92 4.24 11.81 -2.12
C LEU A 92 5.00 12.94 -2.83
N GLU A 93 4.37 14.10 -2.99
CA GLU A 93 4.96 15.26 -3.65
C GLU A 93 6.27 15.68 -2.96
N ASN A 94 6.24 15.85 -1.63
CA ASN A 94 7.42 16.28 -0.86
C ASN A 94 8.57 15.26 -0.96
N GLU A 95 8.27 13.97 -0.93
CA GLU A 95 9.30 12.94 -1.04
C GLU A 95 9.87 12.85 -2.47
N LEU A 96 9.04 13.02 -3.49
CA LEU A 96 9.50 13.06 -4.88
C LEU A 96 10.32 14.34 -5.17
N GLU A 97 9.98 15.46 -4.56
CA GLU A 97 10.78 16.69 -4.63
C GLU A 97 12.18 16.47 -4.04
N ARG A 98 12.27 15.83 -2.86
CA ARG A 98 13.57 15.50 -2.23
C ARG A 98 14.46 14.59 -3.10
N LEU A 99 13.85 13.76 -3.93
CA LEU A 99 14.53 12.88 -4.88
C LEU A 99 14.80 13.52 -6.24
N ASP A 100 14.40 14.77 -6.46
CA ASP A 100 14.43 15.46 -7.76
C ASP A 100 13.67 14.71 -8.85
N LEU A 101 12.51 14.14 -8.50
CA LEU A 101 11.68 13.32 -9.39
C LEU A 101 10.34 13.98 -9.79
N ILE A 102 10.07 15.20 -9.37
CA ILE A 102 8.87 15.94 -9.80
C ILE A 102 8.87 16.11 -11.32
N GLY A 103 7.75 15.75 -11.94
CA GLY A 103 7.60 15.79 -13.41
C GLY A 103 8.33 14.67 -14.17
N LYS A 104 8.95 13.70 -13.45
CA LYS A 104 9.71 12.59 -14.06
C LYS A 104 9.02 11.23 -13.86
N ILE A 105 7.84 11.18 -13.21
CA ILE A 105 7.13 9.93 -12.91
C ILE A 105 6.32 9.51 -14.14
N ASP A 106 6.52 8.28 -14.60
CA ASP A 106 5.80 7.68 -15.73
C ASP A 106 4.51 6.98 -15.30
N GLY A 107 4.42 6.50 -14.04
CA GLY A 107 3.22 5.88 -13.52
C GLY A 107 3.22 5.72 -12.01
N ILE A 108 2.02 5.76 -11.42
CA ILE A 108 1.81 5.58 -9.98
C ILE A 108 0.76 4.49 -9.78
N LEU A 109 1.08 3.52 -8.93
CA LEU A 109 0.14 2.50 -8.47
C LEU A 109 -0.27 2.79 -7.03
N MET A 110 -1.57 2.67 -6.76
CA MET A 110 -2.14 2.77 -5.42
C MET A 110 -3.14 1.64 -5.21
N ASP A 111 -2.81 0.68 -4.33
CA ASP A 111 -3.72 -0.37 -3.86
C ASP A 111 -4.22 0.03 -2.46
N LEU A 112 -5.33 0.80 -2.44
CA LEU A 112 -5.81 1.44 -1.22
C LEU A 112 -6.60 0.47 -0.37
N GLY A 113 -6.21 0.32 0.88
CA GLY A 113 -6.88 -0.54 1.84
C GLY A 113 -5.96 -0.97 2.98
N VAL A 114 -6.33 -2.07 3.63
CA VAL A 114 -5.55 -2.72 4.69
C VAL A 114 -4.79 -3.92 4.12
N SER A 115 -3.58 -4.15 4.61
CA SER A 115 -2.80 -5.32 4.22
C SER A 115 -3.23 -6.56 5.01
N SER A 116 -3.00 -7.77 4.43
CA SER A 116 -3.30 -9.04 5.11
C SER A 116 -2.67 -9.15 6.49
N PRO A 117 -1.40 -8.78 6.72
CA PRO A 117 -0.82 -8.81 8.07
C PRO A 117 -1.53 -7.90 9.08
N GLN A 118 -2.08 -6.76 8.63
CA GLN A 118 -2.86 -5.89 9.52
C GLN A 118 -4.16 -6.56 9.97
N LEU A 119 -4.81 -7.34 9.10
CA LEU A 119 -6.01 -8.12 9.44
C LEU A 119 -5.70 -9.37 10.27
N GLU A 120 -4.55 -10.00 10.04
CA GLU A 120 -4.16 -11.25 10.71
C GLU A 120 -3.64 -11.03 12.14
N GLN A 121 -3.03 -9.88 12.40
CA GLN A 121 -2.46 -9.52 13.70
C GLN A 121 -3.53 -8.85 14.58
N ALA A 122 -4.07 -9.59 15.56
CA ALA A 122 -5.12 -9.11 16.45
C ALA A 122 -4.75 -7.80 17.17
N GLU A 123 -3.49 -7.67 17.54
CA GLU A 123 -2.93 -6.49 18.22
C GLU A 123 -2.94 -5.21 17.38
N ARG A 124 -3.16 -5.31 16.07
CA ARG A 124 -3.28 -4.15 15.17
C ARG A 124 -4.68 -3.52 15.19
N GLY A 125 -5.69 -4.25 15.66
CA GLY A 125 -7.06 -3.75 15.79
C GLY A 125 -7.86 -3.61 14.49
N PHE A 126 -7.43 -4.25 13.39
CA PHE A 126 -8.16 -4.23 12.11
C PHE A 126 -9.02 -5.48 11.88
N SER A 127 -8.90 -6.51 12.71
CA SER A 127 -9.56 -7.79 12.47
C SER A 127 -11.03 -7.77 12.91
N PHE A 128 -11.93 -8.31 12.07
CA PHE A 128 -13.30 -8.61 12.48
C PHE A 128 -13.43 -9.95 13.23
N ASN A 129 -12.47 -10.86 13.05
CA ASN A 129 -12.55 -12.24 13.53
C ASN A 129 -11.71 -12.52 14.77
N LYS A 130 -10.87 -11.58 15.18
CA LYS A 130 -9.95 -11.74 16.30
C LYS A 130 -10.10 -10.58 17.26
N ASP A 131 -10.26 -10.88 18.54
CA ASP A 131 -10.26 -9.87 19.59
C ASP A 131 -8.87 -9.27 19.76
N GLY A 132 -8.81 -7.96 19.94
CA GLY A 132 -7.59 -7.20 20.13
C GLY A 132 -7.86 -5.76 20.56
N PRO A 133 -6.84 -4.99 20.91
CA PRO A 133 -6.98 -3.58 21.23
C PRO A 133 -7.50 -2.80 20.01
N LEU A 134 -8.36 -1.83 20.23
CA LEU A 134 -8.83 -0.92 19.18
C LEU A 134 -7.74 0.12 18.85
N ASP A 135 -6.67 -0.36 18.22
CA ASP A 135 -5.53 0.48 17.82
C ASP A 135 -5.76 1.13 16.46
N MET A 136 -5.87 0.36 15.40
CA MET A 136 -6.12 0.74 14.01
C MET A 136 -5.10 1.73 13.41
N ARG A 137 -3.93 1.92 14.01
CA ARG A 137 -2.86 2.71 13.42
C ARG A 137 -2.11 1.89 12.38
N MET A 138 -2.13 2.30 11.13
CA MET A 138 -1.24 1.71 10.13
C MET A 138 0.21 2.05 10.45
N ASP A 139 0.49 3.30 10.78
CA ASP A 139 1.76 3.76 11.32
C ASP A 139 1.70 3.78 12.85
N GLN A 140 2.25 2.77 13.50
CA GLN A 140 2.25 2.66 14.97
C GLN A 140 3.16 3.67 15.68
N THR A 141 3.94 4.47 14.95
CA THR A 141 4.70 5.58 15.51
C THR A 141 3.81 6.80 15.80
N GLN A 142 2.62 6.85 15.20
CA GLN A 142 1.63 7.90 15.48
C GLN A 142 1.07 7.76 16.91
N PRO A 143 0.82 8.86 17.63
CA PRO A 143 0.42 8.79 19.03
C PRO A 143 -1.02 8.36 19.26
N LEU A 144 -1.94 8.61 18.29
CA LEU A 144 -3.38 8.49 18.49
C LEU A 144 -3.92 7.16 17.98
N THR A 145 -4.40 6.30 18.88
CA THR A 145 -5.13 5.07 18.55
C THR A 145 -6.61 5.36 18.27
N ALA A 146 -7.30 4.43 17.59
CA ALA A 146 -8.75 4.54 17.37
C ALA A 146 -9.53 4.60 18.69
N ALA A 147 -9.14 3.82 19.71
CA ALA A 147 -9.75 3.88 21.04
C ALA A 147 -9.60 5.28 21.68
N GLN A 148 -8.41 5.87 21.61
CA GLN A 148 -8.19 7.22 22.15
C GLN A 148 -9.00 8.27 21.39
N TRP A 149 -9.03 8.16 20.06
CA TRP A 149 -9.80 9.08 19.24
C TRP A 149 -11.29 9.00 19.57
N LEU A 150 -11.89 7.80 19.66
CA LEU A 150 -13.29 7.61 20.01
C LEU A 150 -13.65 8.16 21.41
N ASN A 151 -12.75 8.01 22.39
CA ASN A 151 -12.98 8.52 23.74
C ASN A 151 -12.86 10.05 23.87
N GLN A 152 -12.23 10.70 22.91
CA GLN A 152 -12.00 12.15 22.93
C GLN A 152 -12.94 12.91 21.98
N SER A 153 -13.50 12.22 20.97
CA SER A 153 -14.35 12.81 19.95
C SER A 153 -15.78 12.98 20.43
N THR A 154 -16.45 13.98 19.88
CA THR A 154 -17.87 14.19 20.07
C THR A 154 -18.69 13.18 19.27
N GLU A 155 -19.95 12.96 19.64
CA GLU A 155 -20.87 12.08 18.90
C GLU A 155 -20.98 12.51 17.43
N LEU A 156 -21.01 13.80 17.15
CA LEU A 156 -21.09 14.33 15.79
C LEU A 156 -19.85 13.97 14.96
N GLU A 157 -18.65 14.14 15.51
CA GLU A 157 -17.39 13.80 14.84
C GLU A 157 -17.32 12.30 14.54
N ILE A 158 -17.77 11.45 15.45
CA ILE A 158 -17.82 10.00 15.24
C ILE A 158 -18.83 9.65 14.14
N ALA A 159 -20.02 10.25 14.18
CA ALA A 159 -21.05 10.04 13.17
C ALA A 159 -20.61 10.47 11.79
N ASP A 160 -19.98 11.64 11.66
CA ASP A 160 -19.44 12.14 10.40
C ASP A 160 -18.33 11.25 9.86
N CYS A 161 -17.39 10.80 10.71
CA CYS A 161 -16.34 9.87 10.31
C CYS A 161 -16.94 8.59 9.73
N LEU A 162 -17.90 7.97 10.42
CA LEU A 162 -18.52 6.72 9.97
C LEU A 162 -19.36 6.93 8.71
N LEU A 163 -20.04 8.07 8.57
CA LEU A 163 -20.84 8.39 7.39
C LEU A 163 -19.98 8.53 6.14
N TYR A 164 -18.84 9.20 6.23
CA TYR A 164 -17.97 9.48 5.09
C TYR A 164 -16.97 8.36 4.78
N THR A 165 -16.66 7.49 5.75
CA THR A 165 -15.63 6.44 5.59
C THR A 165 -16.19 5.05 5.45
N SER A 166 -17.46 4.81 5.78
CA SER A 166 -18.09 3.49 5.72
C SER A 166 -19.13 3.42 4.59
N PRO A 167 -19.06 2.43 3.71
CA PRO A 167 -20.11 2.21 2.72
C PRO A 167 -21.43 1.91 3.45
N SER A 168 -22.48 2.65 3.13
CA SER A 168 -23.81 2.46 3.71
C SER A 168 -24.82 2.09 2.63
N PRO A 169 -25.96 1.44 2.98
CA PRO A 169 -27.04 1.19 2.04
C PRO A 169 -27.58 2.47 1.39
N ARG A 170 -27.45 3.63 2.05
CA ARG A 170 -27.85 4.94 1.50
C ARG A 170 -26.91 5.35 0.35
N ASP A 171 -25.59 5.11 0.48
CA ASP A 171 -24.61 5.43 -0.57
C ASP A 171 -24.87 4.59 -1.81
N ALA A 172 -25.19 3.30 -1.65
CA ALA A 172 -25.57 2.42 -2.75
C ALA A 172 -26.86 2.87 -3.45
N THR A 173 -27.77 3.54 -2.72
CA THR A 173 -29.02 4.08 -3.29
C THR A 173 -28.77 5.37 -4.06
N LEU A 174 -27.91 6.26 -3.57
CA LEU A 174 -27.53 7.52 -4.23
C LEU A 174 -26.75 7.26 -5.52
N SER A 175 -25.89 6.25 -5.55
CA SER A 175 -25.12 5.89 -6.76
C SER A 175 -25.97 5.30 -7.88
N ARG A 176 -27.24 4.93 -7.61
CA ARG A 176 -28.20 4.39 -8.59
C ARG A 176 -29.18 5.43 -9.14
N MET A 177 -29.13 6.65 -8.62
CA MET A 177 -29.94 7.72 -9.24
C MET A 177 -29.33 8.10 -10.59
N PRO A 178 -30.05 7.94 -11.72
CA PRO A 178 -29.58 8.48 -12.98
C PRO A 178 -29.43 9.98 -12.82
N SER A 179 -28.28 10.51 -13.21
CA SER A 179 -28.12 11.96 -13.35
C SER A 179 -29.21 12.41 -14.31
N SER A 180 -30.23 13.08 -13.79
CA SER A 180 -31.24 13.74 -14.62
C SER A 180 -30.53 14.73 -15.55
N ALA A 181 -30.67 14.47 -16.84
CA ALA A 181 -30.21 15.32 -17.93
C ALA A 181 -30.71 16.76 -17.81
#